data_d26f86bfedece37cead24122fa8a21ab
#
_entry.id   d26f86bfedece37cead24122fa8a21ab
#
_cell.length_a   1.000
_cell.length_b   1.000
_cell.length_c   1.000
_cell.angle_alpha   90.00
_cell.angle_beta   90.00
_cell.angle_gamma   90.00
#
_symmetry.space_group_name_H-M   'P 1'
#
loop_
_entity.id
_entity.type
_entity.pdbx_description
1 polymer ?
#
loop_
_entity_poly.entity_id
_entity_poly.type
_entity_poly.pdbx_seq_one_letter_code
_entity_poly.pdbx_strand_id
1 'polypeptide(L)'
;LDAVRLRGTTSLTSGNDPLIIVDGVFGDLSMLTSIYPTDIESFTILKDASETAQYGSRGASGVIEVTTKKGMSGRTQVAYNGSFGISTVYKNLKMLSGDEFRRVASERGISILDKGNNTDFQKEIEQTGLQQNHHIAFYGGSSESSYRVSLGFMDRQGVILNEDMKNFTSNMNMNQKMFDGFLNCELGMFGSIQKNHNLVDYQKTFYSAATFNPTYPNHKDPVSYTHLTLPTKRIV
;
A
#
# COMPACT_ATOMS: atom_id res chain seq x y z
N LEU A 1 4.31 -4.78 -3.11
CA LEU A 1 4.59 -5.51 -1.86
C LEU A 1 5.69 -6.51 -2.15
N ASP A 2 6.84 -6.32 -1.52
CA ASP A 2 7.89 -7.32 -1.53
C ASP A 2 7.34 -8.60 -0.87
N ALA A 3 7.72 -9.74 -1.41
CA ALA A 3 7.19 -11.05 -1.03
C ALA A 3 7.22 -11.26 0.50
N VAL A 4 6.07 -11.51 1.10
CA VAL A 4 5.99 -11.97 2.48
C VAL A 4 6.43 -13.42 2.50
N ARG A 5 7.51 -13.73 3.21
CA ARG A 5 8.04 -15.10 3.34
C ARG A 5 7.97 -15.55 4.77
N LEU A 6 7.30 -16.67 5.02
CA LEU A 6 7.22 -17.29 6.35
C LEU A 6 8.28 -18.40 6.54
N ARG A 7 8.70 -19.02 5.44
CA ARG A 7 9.76 -20.05 5.38
C ARG A 7 10.79 -19.68 4.31
N GLY A 8 11.90 -20.39 4.28
CA GLY A 8 12.87 -20.32 3.19
C GLY A 8 12.23 -20.73 1.85
N THR A 9 13.01 -20.69 0.78
CA THR A 9 12.56 -21.08 -0.57
C THR A 9 12.12 -22.54 -0.55
N THR A 10 10.82 -22.80 -0.67
CA THR A 10 10.24 -24.15 -0.66
C THR A 10 10.06 -24.71 -2.07
N SER A 11 10.07 -23.84 -3.08
CA SER A 11 9.94 -24.23 -4.48
C SER A 11 10.87 -23.39 -5.37
N LEU A 12 11.43 -24.04 -6.39
CA LEU A 12 12.25 -23.38 -7.41
C LEU A 12 11.41 -22.82 -8.58
N THR A 13 10.21 -23.34 -8.77
CA THR A 13 9.37 -23.05 -9.92
C THR A 13 8.00 -22.46 -9.56
N SER A 14 7.53 -22.70 -8.35
CA SER A 14 6.25 -22.18 -7.84
C SER A 14 6.51 -20.98 -6.90
N GLY A 15 5.54 -20.10 -6.76
CA GLY A 15 5.61 -18.98 -5.82
C GLY A 15 5.89 -19.48 -4.39
N ASN A 16 6.70 -18.71 -3.66
CA ASN A 16 7.03 -18.99 -2.26
C ASN A 16 6.17 -18.16 -1.28
N ASP A 17 5.10 -17.57 -1.80
CA ASP A 17 4.19 -16.75 -0.99
C ASP A 17 3.33 -17.66 -0.11
N PRO A 18 3.03 -17.25 1.13
CA PRO A 18 2.16 -18.01 2.01
C PRO A 18 0.72 -18.03 1.48
N LEU A 19 0.00 -19.09 1.78
CA LEU A 19 -1.43 -19.16 1.54
C LEU A 19 -2.15 -18.20 2.50
N ILE A 20 -3.01 -17.34 1.98
CA ILE A 20 -3.86 -16.47 2.77
C ILE A 20 -5.25 -17.10 2.89
N ILE A 21 -5.80 -17.12 4.09
CA ILE A 21 -7.16 -17.57 4.36
C ILE A 21 -7.87 -16.47 5.13
N VAL A 22 -8.95 -15.97 4.61
CA VAL A 22 -9.77 -14.94 5.25
C VAL A 22 -11.14 -15.51 5.54
N ASP A 23 -11.51 -15.65 6.81
CA ASP A 23 -12.77 -16.24 7.26
C ASP A 23 -13.08 -17.59 6.56
N GLY A 24 -12.04 -18.43 6.38
CA GLY A 24 -12.15 -19.71 5.70
C GLY A 24 -12.07 -19.67 4.17
N VAL A 25 -11.99 -18.51 3.55
CA VAL A 25 -11.86 -18.35 2.09
C VAL A 25 -10.38 -18.28 1.71
N PHE A 26 -9.99 -19.15 0.77
CA PHE A 26 -8.63 -19.21 0.26
C PHE A 26 -8.34 -18.07 -0.71
N GLY A 27 -7.21 -17.40 -0.54
CA GLY A 27 -6.78 -16.30 -1.38
C GLY A 27 -5.26 -16.14 -1.43
N ASP A 28 -4.85 -15.00 -1.91
CA ASP A 28 -3.47 -14.56 -2.02
C ASP A 28 -3.20 -13.29 -1.20
N LEU A 29 -2.01 -12.75 -1.30
CA LEU A 29 -1.61 -11.54 -0.57
C LEU A 29 -2.47 -10.31 -0.96
N SER A 30 -3.04 -10.28 -2.16
CA SER A 30 -3.92 -9.19 -2.61
C SER A 30 -5.22 -9.17 -1.81
N MET A 31 -5.74 -10.35 -1.45
CA MET A 31 -6.92 -10.49 -0.59
C MET A 31 -6.68 -9.88 0.80
N LEU A 32 -5.50 -10.11 1.39
CA LEU A 32 -5.15 -9.52 2.68
C LEU A 32 -5.12 -7.99 2.62
N THR A 33 -4.59 -7.44 1.53
CA THR A 33 -4.53 -5.98 1.35
C THR A 33 -5.89 -5.34 1.05
N SER A 34 -6.89 -6.16 0.72
CA SER A 34 -8.26 -5.71 0.46
C SER A 34 -9.08 -5.49 1.74
N ILE A 35 -8.60 -5.98 2.89
CA ILE A 35 -9.30 -5.85 4.17
C ILE A 35 -8.82 -4.59 4.88
N TYR A 36 -9.75 -3.80 5.37
CA TYR A 36 -9.37 -2.63 6.18
C TYR A 36 -8.81 -3.11 7.53
N PRO A 37 -7.63 -2.63 7.98
CA PRO A 37 -6.95 -3.17 9.17
C PRO A 37 -7.81 -3.20 10.45
N THR A 38 -8.72 -2.24 10.62
CA THR A 38 -9.60 -2.21 11.81
C THR A 38 -10.72 -3.25 11.77
N ASP A 39 -10.97 -3.89 10.62
CA ASP A 39 -11.92 -5.00 10.49
C ASP A 39 -11.30 -6.36 10.84
N ILE A 40 -10.00 -6.41 11.01
CA ILE A 40 -9.32 -7.63 11.41
C ILE A 40 -9.47 -7.82 12.92
N GLU A 41 -9.89 -9.02 13.31
CA GLU A 41 -9.97 -9.45 14.72
C GLU A 41 -8.68 -10.11 15.15
N SER A 42 -8.17 -11.05 14.34
CA SER A 42 -6.95 -11.78 14.64
C SER A 42 -6.22 -12.27 13.40
N PHE A 43 -4.91 -12.50 13.59
CA PHE A 43 -4.04 -13.19 12.65
C PHE A 43 -3.49 -14.44 13.30
N THR A 44 -3.58 -15.56 12.60
CA THR A 44 -2.93 -16.81 12.99
C THR A 44 -1.92 -17.19 11.90
N ILE A 45 -0.68 -17.43 12.28
CA ILE A 45 0.38 -17.81 11.35
C ILE A 45 0.74 -19.27 11.61
N LEU A 46 0.41 -20.14 10.65
CA LEU A 46 0.70 -21.56 10.71
C LEU A 46 2.00 -21.81 9.97
N LYS A 47 3.02 -22.20 10.72
CA LYS A 47 4.37 -22.49 10.19
C LYS A 47 4.69 -23.96 10.22
N ASP A 48 4.12 -24.71 11.16
CA ASP A 48 4.48 -26.11 11.35
C ASP A 48 3.81 -27.01 10.33
N ALA A 49 4.52 -28.07 9.92
CA ALA A 49 4.03 -29.00 8.91
C ALA A 49 2.74 -29.73 9.34
N SER A 50 2.60 -29.99 10.66
CA SER A 50 1.40 -30.59 11.22
C SER A 50 0.16 -29.68 11.09
N GLU A 51 0.34 -28.36 11.28
CA GLU A 51 -0.75 -27.39 11.16
C GLU A 51 -1.11 -27.12 9.71
N THR A 52 -0.10 -27.05 8.82
CA THR A 52 -0.32 -26.74 7.41
C THR A 52 -0.72 -27.94 6.57
N ALA A 53 -0.61 -29.18 7.10
CA ALA A 53 -0.93 -30.40 6.37
C ALA A 53 -2.38 -30.46 5.85
N GLN A 54 -3.32 -29.89 6.58
CA GLN A 54 -4.74 -29.81 6.16
C GLN A 54 -4.96 -28.99 4.88
N TYR A 55 -4.02 -28.12 4.52
CA TYR A 55 -4.09 -27.27 3.33
C TYR A 55 -3.31 -27.85 2.14
N GLY A 56 -2.75 -29.06 2.30
CA GLY A 56 -2.01 -29.77 1.26
C GLY A 56 -0.81 -28.99 0.72
N SER A 57 -0.54 -29.11 -0.57
CA SER A 57 0.59 -28.44 -1.22
C SER A 57 0.52 -26.91 -1.16
N ARG A 58 -0.66 -26.33 -1.05
CA ARG A 58 -0.84 -24.86 -0.92
C ARG A 58 -0.29 -24.32 0.40
N GLY A 59 -0.31 -25.14 1.47
CA GLY A 59 0.23 -24.78 2.78
C GLY A 59 1.76 -24.92 2.90
N ALA A 60 2.47 -25.40 1.88
CA ALA A 60 3.89 -25.70 1.95
C ALA A 60 4.77 -24.49 2.30
N SER A 61 4.41 -23.29 1.84
CA SER A 61 5.09 -22.01 2.14
C SER A 61 4.63 -21.37 3.46
N GLY A 62 3.75 -22.01 4.21
CA GLY A 62 3.08 -21.49 5.40
C GLY A 62 1.68 -20.94 5.07
N VAL A 63 0.89 -20.72 6.11
CA VAL A 63 -0.47 -20.20 5.99
C VAL A 63 -0.64 -19.02 6.92
N ILE A 64 -1.30 -17.98 6.44
CA ILE A 64 -1.75 -16.83 7.24
C ILE A 64 -3.28 -16.89 7.25
N GLU A 65 -3.85 -17.17 8.40
CA GLU A 65 -5.28 -17.17 8.63
C GLU A 65 -5.68 -15.85 9.25
N VAL A 66 -6.63 -15.18 8.64
CA VAL A 66 -7.17 -13.88 9.06
C VAL A 66 -8.62 -14.07 9.44
N THR A 67 -8.96 -13.70 10.65
CA THR A 67 -10.35 -13.65 11.11
C THR A 67 -10.81 -12.21 11.14
N THR A 68 -11.92 -11.91 10.47
CA THR A 68 -12.51 -10.57 10.51
C THR A 68 -13.50 -10.44 11.66
N LYS A 69 -13.68 -9.20 12.14
CA LYS A 69 -14.64 -8.87 13.19
C LYS A 69 -16.05 -9.18 12.72
N LYS A 70 -16.77 -9.96 13.52
CA LYS A 70 -18.17 -10.33 13.27
C LYS A 70 -19.13 -9.41 14.00
N GLY A 71 -20.42 -9.51 13.66
CA GLY A 71 -21.49 -8.88 14.41
C GLY A 71 -21.63 -9.47 15.81
N MET A 72 -22.03 -8.66 16.74
CA MET A 72 -22.32 -9.07 18.12
C MET A 72 -23.83 -8.92 18.40
N SER A 73 -24.37 -9.77 19.28
CA SER A 73 -25.73 -9.61 19.77
C SER A 73 -25.85 -8.31 20.58
N GLY A 74 -26.96 -7.62 20.44
CA GLY A 74 -27.24 -6.37 21.14
C GLY A 74 -27.79 -5.28 20.23
N ARG A 75 -27.94 -4.09 20.80
CA ARG A 75 -28.40 -2.92 20.04
C ARG A 75 -27.44 -2.58 18.92
N THR A 76 -27.97 -2.07 17.82
CA THR A 76 -27.14 -1.54 16.73
C THR A 76 -26.19 -0.47 17.25
N GLN A 77 -24.93 -0.64 16.96
CA GLN A 77 -23.86 0.29 17.28
C GLN A 77 -23.18 0.77 15.99
N VAL A 78 -22.67 1.98 16.05
CA VAL A 78 -21.90 2.60 14.97
C VAL A 78 -20.52 2.92 15.52
N ALA A 79 -19.49 2.42 14.86
CA ALA A 79 -18.12 2.78 15.16
C ALA A 79 -17.53 3.56 13.98
N TYR A 80 -16.93 4.70 14.26
CA TYR A 80 -16.20 5.49 13.27
C TYR A 80 -14.76 5.68 13.72
N ASN A 81 -13.84 5.41 12.82
CA ASN A 81 -12.42 5.65 13.00
C ASN A 81 -11.94 6.54 11.87
N GLY A 82 -11.36 7.69 12.22
CA GLY A 82 -10.78 8.61 11.26
C GLY A 82 -9.36 8.98 11.65
N SER A 83 -8.48 9.12 10.68
CA SER A 83 -7.14 9.66 10.88
C SER A 83 -6.74 10.55 9.73
N PHE A 84 -5.97 11.58 10.06
CA PHE A 84 -5.35 12.50 9.11
C PHE A 84 -3.87 12.58 9.40
N GLY A 85 -3.04 12.48 8.37
CA GLY A 85 -1.59 12.52 8.48
C GLY A 85 -0.98 13.46 7.45
N ILE A 86 0.14 14.08 7.82
CA ILE A 86 0.97 14.89 6.94
C ILE A 86 2.37 14.28 6.95
N SER A 87 2.92 14.07 5.77
CA SER A 87 4.26 13.52 5.58
C SER A 87 5.12 14.50 4.79
N THR A 88 6.35 14.70 5.25
CA THR A 88 7.33 15.53 4.55
C THR A 88 8.65 14.80 4.47
N VAL A 89 9.49 15.12 3.50
CA VAL A 89 10.84 14.58 3.43
C VAL A 89 11.65 15.12 4.60
N TYR A 90 12.18 14.20 5.41
CA TYR A 90 12.95 14.56 6.61
C TYR A 90 14.34 15.10 6.28
N LYS A 91 14.99 14.52 5.26
CA LYS A 91 16.37 14.88 4.91
C LYS A 91 16.69 14.48 3.47
N ASN A 92 17.31 15.40 2.76
CA ASN A 92 17.83 15.19 1.40
C ASN A 92 19.32 14.87 1.44
N LEU A 93 19.82 14.29 0.36
CA LEU A 93 21.24 14.12 0.15
C LEU A 93 21.91 15.49 -0.05
N LYS A 94 23.06 15.70 0.58
CA LYS A 94 23.86 16.90 0.31
C LYS A 94 24.53 16.75 -1.05
N MET A 95 23.98 17.48 -2.02
CA MET A 95 24.54 17.58 -3.37
C MET A 95 25.15 18.97 -3.56
N LEU A 96 25.98 19.11 -4.60
CA LEU A 96 26.55 20.41 -4.95
C LEU A 96 25.43 21.31 -5.49
N SER A 97 25.36 22.54 -5.00
CA SER A 97 24.56 23.59 -5.61
C SER A 97 25.13 23.96 -6.99
N GLY A 98 24.35 24.66 -7.81
CA GLY A 98 24.84 25.12 -9.12
C GLY A 98 26.13 25.94 -9.03
N ASP A 99 26.22 26.81 -8.01
CA ASP A 99 27.42 27.62 -7.79
C ASP A 99 28.62 26.81 -7.33
N GLU A 100 28.41 25.87 -6.42
CA GLU A 100 29.46 24.94 -5.99
C GLU A 100 29.91 24.02 -7.13
N PHE A 101 28.97 23.57 -7.97
CA PHE A 101 29.25 22.74 -9.14
C PHE A 101 30.15 23.50 -10.13
N ARG A 102 29.84 24.77 -10.44
CA ARG A 102 30.69 25.65 -11.31
C ARG A 102 32.06 25.81 -10.71
N ARG A 103 32.16 26.12 -9.43
CA ARG A 103 33.44 26.30 -8.74
C ARG A 103 34.30 25.06 -8.80
N VAL A 104 33.76 23.89 -8.45
CA VAL A 104 34.50 22.62 -8.46
C VAL A 104 34.92 22.25 -9.87
N ALA A 105 34.08 22.49 -10.88
CA ALA A 105 34.42 22.25 -12.26
C ALA A 105 35.58 23.11 -12.73
N SER A 106 35.56 24.41 -12.40
CA SER A 106 36.65 25.35 -12.69
C SER A 106 37.95 24.94 -12.00
N GLU A 107 37.91 24.62 -10.72
CA GLU A 107 39.07 24.18 -9.94
C GLU A 107 39.74 22.90 -10.52
N ARG A 108 38.91 22.03 -11.11
CA ARG A 108 39.39 20.76 -11.69
C ARG A 108 39.65 20.83 -13.21
N GLY A 109 39.44 21.98 -13.81
CA GLY A 109 39.59 22.15 -15.26
C GLY A 109 38.60 21.32 -16.09
N ILE A 110 37.43 20.99 -15.50
CA ILE A 110 36.39 20.20 -16.20
C ILE A 110 35.45 21.15 -16.94
N SER A 111 35.31 20.92 -18.25
CA SER A 111 34.30 21.63 -19.05
C SER A 111 32.92 21.11 -18.71
N ILE A 112 32.02 22.00 -18.32
CA ILE A 112 30.61 21.69 -18.00
C ILE A 112 29.67 22.43 -18.94
N LEU A 113 28.52 21.83 -19.20
CA LEU A 113 27.42 22.54 -19.86
C LEU A 113 26.67 23.35 -18.80
N ASP A 114 27.01 24.62 -18.70
CA ASP A 114 26.36 25.54 -17.74
C ASP A 114 25.17 26.25 -18.40
N LYS A 115 24.00 26.16 -17.75
CA LYS A 115 22.77 26.84 -18.19
C LYS A 115 22.41 28.04 -17.31
N GLY A 116 23.29 28.44 -16.39
CA GLY A 116 23.15 29.68 -15.62
C GLY A 116 22.24 29.58 -14.41
N ASN A 117 21.64 28.42 -14.11
CA ASN A 117 20.69 28.26 -13.01
C ASN A 117 21.34 27.63 -11.77
N ASN A 118 20.59 27.56 -10.69
CA ASN A 118 20.96 26.92 -9.44
C ASN A 118 19.73 26.17 -8.90
N THR A 119 19.48 24.96 -9.44
CA THR A 119 18.27 24.19 -9.20
C THR A 119 18.55 23.00 -8.28
N ASP A 120 17.77 22.87 -7.21
CA ASP A 120 17.75 21.68 -6.34
C ASP A 120 16.70 20.70 -6.85
N PHE A 121 17.11 19.79 -7.73
CA PHE A 121 16.18 18.82 -8.34
C PHE A 121 15.61 17.81 -7.34
N GLN A 122 16.22 17.62 -6.17
CA GLN A 122 15.60 16.79 -5.13
C GLN A 122 14.34 17.45 -4.61
N LYS A 123 14.37 18.77 -4.32
CA LYS A 123 13.19 19.52 -3.88
C LYS A 123 12.11 19.63 -4.97
N GLU A 124 12.52 19.64 -6.22
CA GLU A 124 11.58 19.75 -7.36
C GLU A 124 10.71 18.50 -7.56
N ILE A 125 11.16 17.34 -7.09
CA ILE A 125 10.39 16.09 -7.15
C ILE A 125 9.60 15.85 -5.87
N GLU A 126 9.76 16.66 -4.84
CA GLU A 126 9.13 16.50 -3.53
C GLU A 126 7.82 17.26 -3.41
N GLN A 127 6.95 16.72 -2.60
CA GLN A 127 5.72 17.38 -2.17
C GLN A 127 5.40 17.03 -0.72
N THR A 128 4.51 17.81 -0.12
CA THR A 128 3.91 17.41 1.15
C THR A 128 2.88 16.33 0.90
N GLY A 129 3.13 15.14 1.42
CA GLY A 129 2.21 14.02 1.35
C GLY A 129 1.07 14.20 2.36
N LEU A 130 -0.16 14.03 1.90
CA LEU A 130 -1.36 14.04 2.75
C LEU A 130 -1.94 12.63 2.80
N GLN A 131 -2.36 12.22 3.98
CA GLN A 131 -3.04 10.95 4.18
C GLN A 131 -4.31 11.17 4.97
N GLN A 132 -5.41 10.60 4.50
CA GLN A 132 -6.66 10.53 5.22
C GLN A 132 -7.22 9.12 5.16
N ASN A 133 -7.71 8.66 6.31
CA ASN A 133 -8.33 7.36 6.45
C ASN A 133 -9.66 7.55 7.17
N HIS A 134 -10.70 6.95 6.62
CA HIS A 134 -12.04 6.96 7.19
C HIS A 134 -12.57 5.53 7.18
N HIS A 135 -13.07 5.07 8.31
CA HIS A 135 -13.67 3.75 8.45
C HIS A 135 -14.91 3.87 9.31
N ILE A 136 -16.03 3.38 8.80
CA ILE A 136 -17.30 3.31 9.52
C ILE A 136 -17.77 1.86 9.56
N ALA A 137 -18.23 1.42 10.72
CA ALA A 137 -18.80 0.09 10.88
C ALA A 137 -20.13 0.16 11.64
N PHE A 138 -21.10 -0.56 11.14
CA PHE A 138 -22.42 -0.79 11.75
C PHE A 138 -22.49 -2.25 12.16
N TYR A 139 -22.78 -2.52 13.41
CA TYR A 139 -22.91 -3.88 13.92
C TYR A 139 -23.95 -3.99 15.00
N GLY A 140 -24.55 -5.15 15.12
CA GLY A 140 -25.59 -5.42 16.10
C GLY A 140 -26.22 -6.78 15.86
N GLY A 141 -27.32 -7.05 16.57
CA GLY A 141 -28.04 -8.30 16.38
C GLY A 141 -28.87 -8.69 17.57
N SER A 142 -29.37 -9.92 17.56
CA SER A 142 -30.09 -10.59 18.60
C SER A 142 -29.37 -11.86 19.06
N SER A 143 -30.00 -12.69 19.89
CA SER A 143 -29.49 -14.04 20.21
C SER A 143 -29.41 -14.96 18.99
N GLU A 144 -30.25 -14.71 17.99
CA GLU A 144 -30.39 -15.57 16.81
C GLU A 144 -29.75 -14.99 15.56
N SER A 145 -29.55 -13.67 15.50
CA SER A 145 -28.98 -13.00 14.36
C SER A 145 -27.91 -12.00 14.76
N SER A 146 -26.84 -11.91 14.01
CA SER A 146 -25.85 -10.84 14.15
C SER A 146 -25.38 -10.37 12.78
N TYR A 147 -25.05 -9.09 12.70
CA TYR A 147 -24.56 -8.50 11.48
C TYR A 147 -23.46 -7.48 11.76
N ARG A 148 -22.57 -7.36 10.83
CA ARG A 148 -21.57 -6.28 10.74
C ARG A 148 -21.43 -5.85 9.30
N VAL A 149 -21.52 -4.55 9.05
CA VAL A 149 -21.22 -3.93 7.75
C VAL A 149 -20.21 -2.84 8.01
N SER A 150 -19.11 -2.83 7.28
CA SER A 150 -18.10 -1.79 7.36
C SER A 150 -17.71 -1.26 5.99
N LEU A 151 -17.38 0.02 5.96
CA LEU A 151 -16.88 0.74 4.80
C LEU A 151 -15.61 1.48 5.19
N GLY A 152 -14.57 1.32 4.40
CA GLY A 152 -13.29 1.99 4.59
C GLY A 152 -12.92 2.81 3.36
N PHE A 153 -12.35 3.98 3.59
CA PHE A 153 -11.77 4.83 2.57
C PHE A 153 -10.40 5.31 3.01
N MET A 154 -9.42 5.14 2.15
CA MET A 154 -8.05 5.62 2.35
C MET A 154 -7.63 6.42 1.12
N ASP A 155 -7.14 7.63 1.34
CA ASP A 155 -6.50 8.46 0.33
C ASP A 155 -5.13 8.88 0.85
N ARG A 156 -4.08 8.50 0.13
CA ARG A 156 -2.69 8.77 0.50
C ARG A 156 -1.95 9.36 -0.68
N GLN A 157 -1.39 10.54 -0.47
CA GLN A 157 -0.39 11.14 -1.36
C GLN A 157 1.00 10.86 -0.79
N GLY A 158 1.91 10.42 -1.63
CA GLY A 158 3.31 10.24 -1.29
C GLY A 158 4.05 11.57 -1.17
N VAL A 159 5.28 11.52 -0.66
CA VAL A 159 6.18 12.69 -0.56
C VAL A 159 6.88 13.01 -1.88
N ILE A 160 6.72 12.17 -2.88
CA ILE A 160 7.22 12.39 -4.23
C ILE A 160 6.04 12.71 -5.16
N LEU A 161 6.25 13.60 -6.09
CA LEU A 161 5.24 13.99 -7.08
C LEU A 161 4.73 12.78 -7.86
N ASN A 162 3.42 12.77 -8.13
CA ASN A 162 2.72 11.70 -8.87
C ASN A 162 2.71 10.33 -8.19
N GLU A 163 2.88 10.29 -6.87
CA GLU A 163 2.68 9.09 -6.08
C GLU A 163 1.40 9.26 -5.25
N ASP A 164 0.34 8.53 -5.61
CA ASP A 164 -0.92 8.53 -4.87
C ASP A 164 -1.57 7.14 -4.86
N MET A 165 -2.32 6.89 -3.81
CA MET A 165 -3.10 5.67 -3.63
C MET A 165 -4.45 6.03 -3.04
N LYS A 166 -5.52 5.55 -3.69
CA LYS A 166 -6.88 5.59 -3.16
C LYS A 166 -7.39 4.16 -3.04
N ASN A 167 -7.89 3.83 -1.86
CA ASN A 167 -8.46 2.53 -1.59
C ASN A 167 -9.84 2.67 -0.94
N PHE A 168 -10.81 2.00 -1.50
CA PHE A 168 -12.15 1.84 -0.94
C PHE A 168 -12.36 0.37 -0.62
N THR A 169 -12.78 0.07 0.61
CA THR A 169 -13.03 -1.29 1.09
C THR A 169 -14.46 -1.41 1.61
N SER A 170 -15.04 -2.58 1.45
CA SER A 170 -16.36 -2.93 1.97
C SER A 170 -16.29 -4.34 2.55
N ASN A 171 -16.79 -4.52 3.76
CA ASN A 171 -16.90 -5.82 4.40
C ASN A 171 -18.29 -5.97 5.01
N MET A 172 -18.91 -7.13 4.81
CA MET A 172 -20.22 -7.47 5.36
C MET A 172 -20.18 -8.90 5.90
N ASN A 173 -20.58 -9.05 7.14
CA ASN A 173 -20.75 -10.34 7.78
C ASN A 173 -22.15 -10.42 8.39
N MET A 174 -22.86 -11.50 8.13
CA MET A 174 -24.14 -11.82 8.72
C MET A 174 -24.13 -13.26 9.24
N ASN A 175 -24.70 -13.45 10.38
CA ASN A 175 -24.93 -14.77 10.95
C ASN A 175 -26.39 -14.87 11.36
N GLN A 176 -27.06 -15.93 10.96
CA GLN A 176 -28.46 -16.21 11.29
C GLN A 176 -28.60 -17.63 11.78
N LYS A 177 -29.07 -17.80 13.01
CA LYS A 177 -29.47 -19.08 13.56
C LYS A 177 -30.97 -19.29 13.33
N MET A 178 -31.35 -20.46 12.86
CA MET A 178 -32.73 -20.85 12.59
C MET A 178 -33.02 -22.18 13.25
N PHE A 179 -34.30 -22.44 13.51
CA PHE A 179 -34.79 -23.70 14.12
C PHE A 179 -34.09 -24.02 15.46
N ASP A 180 -34.17 -23.07 16.40
CA ASP A 180 -33.55 -23.19 17.74
C ASP A 180 -32.03 -23.51 17.70
N GLY A 181 -31.33 -23.01 16.65
CA GLY A 181 -29.91 -23.22 16.49
C GLY A 181 -29.53 -24.48 15.72
N PHE A 182 -30.50 -25.26 15.24
CA PHE A 182 -30.22 -26.43 14.40
C PHE A 182 -29.58 -26.07 13.06
N LEU A 183 -29.92 -24.91 12.51
CA LEU A 183 -29.30 -24.37 11.28
C LEU A 183 -28.62 -23.02 11.56
N ASN A 184 -27.32 -22.94 11.27
CA ASN A 184 -26.55 -21.71 11.33
C ASN A 184 -26.13 -21.30 9.91
N CYS A 185 -26.65 -20.16 9.45
CA CYS A 185 -26.32 -19.58 8.15
C CYS A 185 -25.34 -18.42 8.36
N GLU A 186 -24.16 -18.51 7.77
CA GLU A 186 -23.15 -17.47 7.80
C GLU A 186 -22.93 -16.95 6.38
N LEU A 187 -23.03 -15.63 6.19
CA LEU A 187 -22.77 -14.94 4.95
C LEU A 187 -21.65 -13.93 5.18
N GLY A 188 -20.52 -14.10 4.47
CA GLY A 188 -19.43 -13.15 4.41
C GLY A 188 -19.26 -12.59 3.01
N MET A 189 -19.12 -11.29 2.90
CA MET A 189 -18.81 -10.59 1.64
C MET A 189 -17.76 -9.53 1.92
N PHE A 190 -16.76 -9.46 1.09
CA PHE A 190 -15.78 -8.38 1.14
C PHE A 190 -15.39 -7.96 -0.28
N GLY A 191 -14.98 -6.72 -0.42
CA GLY A 191 -14.52 -6.18 -1.69
C GLY A 191 -13.67 -4.93 -1.50
N SER A 192 -12.78 -4.68 -2.45
CA SER A 192 -11.98 -3.47 -2.47
C SER A 192 -11.79 -2.96 -3.89
N ILE A 193 -11.69 -1.64 -4.01
CA ILE A 193 -11.30 -0.96 -5.24
C ILE A 193 -10.11 -0.09 -4.90
N GLN A 194 -8.95 -0.40 -5.50
CA GLN A 194 -7.72 0.33 -5.27
C GLN A 194 -7.25 0.98 -6.59
N LYS A 195 -6.95 2.27 -6.50
CA LYS A 195 -6.31 3.02 -7.60
C LYS A 195 -4.96 3.51 -7.11
N ASN A 196 -3.92 3.14 -7.82
CA ASN A 196 -2.54 3.53 -7.49
C ASN A 196 -1.94 4.26 -8.68
N HIS A 197 -1.30 5.39 -8.41
CA HIS A 197 -0.29 5.94 -9.28
C HIS A 197 1.05 5.75 -8.59
N ASN A 198 1.84 4.83 -9.10
CA ASN A 198 3.16 4.55 -8.56
C ASN A 198 4.21 5.02 -9.54
N LEU A 199 5.30 5.55 -9.02
CA LEU A 199 6.50 5.77 -9.81
C LEU A 199 6.99 4.44 -10.35
N VAL A 200 7.28 4.39 -11.65
CA VAL A 200 7.74 3.16 -12.32
C VAL A 200 9.08 2.69 -11.76
N ASP A 201 9.95 3.64 -11.39
CA ASP A 201 11.26 3.37 -10.81
C ASP A 201 11.62 4.46 -9.80
N TYR A 202 11.34 4.20 -8.54
CA TYR A 202 11.58 5.11 -7.44
C TYR A 202 13.08 5.40 -7.26
N GLN A 203 13.92 4.37 -7.31
CA GLN A 203 15.38 4.52 -7.15
C GLN A 203 15.98 5.33 -8.28
N LYS A 204 15.57 5.07 -9.51
CA LYS A 204 16.04 5.82 -10.68
C LYS A 204 15.63 7.28 -10.63
N THR A 205 14.39 7.57 -10.17
CA THR A 205 13.92 8.95 -10.03
C THR A 205 14.76 9.74 -9.04
N PHE A 206 15.01 9.17 -7.84
CA PHE A 206 15.88 9.80 -6.84
C PHE A 206 17.32 9.95 -7.31
N TYR A 207 17.89 8.89 -7.89
CA TYR A 207 19.24 8.94 -8.40
C TYR A 207 19.37 10.00 -9.49
N SER A 208 18.42 10.07 -10.40
CA SER A 208 18.42 11.08 -11.48
C SER A 208 18.33 12.49 -10.91
N ALA A 209 17.43 12.73 -9.96
CA ALA A 209 17.29 14.04 -9.33
C ALA A 209 18.55 14.45 -8.54
N ALA A 210 19.20 13.50 -7.86
CA ALA A 210 20.43 13.77 -7.11
C ALA A 210 21.65 14.02 -8.00
N THR A 211 21.74 13.36 -9.16
CA THR A 211 22.92 13.43 -10.06
C THR A 211 22.74 14.36 -11.24
N PHE A 212 21.56 14.95 -11.41
CA PHE A 212 21.34 15.86 -12.53
C PHE A 212 22.12 17.16 -12.36
N ASN A 213 22.52 17.74 -13.49
CA ASN A 213 23.32 18.96 -13.51
C ASN A 213 22.50 20.15 -12.90
N PRO A 214 22.93 20.68 -11.74
CA PRO A 214 22.17 21.70 -11.00
C PRO A 214 22.15 23.07 -11.70
N THR A 215 22.89 23.24 -12.77
CA THR A 215 22.88 24.50 -13.55
C THR A 215 21.74 24.59 -14.54
N TYR A 216 20.96 23.53 -14.71
CA TYR A 216 19.79 23.53 -15.59
C TYR A 216 18.61 24.23 -14.92
N PRO A 217 17.75 24.89 -15.73
CA PRO A 217 16.54 25.54 -15.20
C PRO A 217 15.52 24.51 -14.78
N ASN A 218 14.68 24.89 -13.83
CA ASN A 218 13.47 24.16 -13.45
C ASN A 218 12.33 24.41 -14.45
N HIS A 219 12.56 24.39 -15.73
CA HIS A 219 11.53 24.67 -16.72
C HIS A 219 11.08 23.38 -17.41
N LYS A 220 9.78 23.20 -17.44
CA LYS A 220 9.07 22.18 -18.23
C LYS A 220 9.06 22.56 -19.72
N ASP A 221 10.21 22.73 -20.32
CA ASP A 221 10.28 22.79 -21.76
C ASP A 221 10.04 21.40 -22.32
N PRO A 222 8.97 21.18 -23.12
CA PRO A 222 8.57 19.83 -23.53
C PRO A 222 9.63 19.09 -24.38
N VAL A 223 10.64 19.77 -24.86
CA VAL A 223 11.67 19.19 -25.74
C VAL A 223 12.95 18.77 -25.01
N SER A 224 13.20 19.27 -23.79
CA SER A 224 14.51 19.09 -23.12
C SER A 224 14.53 18.04 -21.98
N TYR A 225 13.40 17.48 -21.58
CA TYR A 225 13.28 16.67 -20.36
C TYR A 225 12.69 15.28 -20.55
N THR A 226 12.91 14.67 -21.70
CA THR A 226 12.42 13.30 -21.95
C THR A 226 12.96 12.24 -20.99
N HIS A 227 13.95 12.57 -20.15
CA HIS A 227 14.52 11.65 -19.15
C HIS A 227 14.27 12.06 -17.70
N LEU A 228 13.78 13.29 -17.43
CA LEU A 228 13.27 13.70 -16.11
C LEU A 228 11.75 13.72 -16.03
N THR A 229 11.06 13.71 -17.17
CA THR A 229 9.63 13.41 -17.14
C THR A 229 9.49 11.98 -16.68
N LEU A 230 9.07 11.84 -15.43
CA LEU A 230 8.40 10.63 -14.98
C LEU A 230 7.49 10.17 -16.12
N PRO A 231 7.50 8.90 -16.50
CA PRO A 231 6.63 8.41 -17.56
C PRO A 231 5.18 8.61 -17.13
N THR A 232 4.70 9.86 -17.34
CA THR A 232 3.31 10.18 -17.29
C THR A 232 2.74 9.78 -18.63
N LYS A 233 2.03 8.70 -18.62
CA LYS A 233 1.20 8.13 -19.69
C LYS A 233 1.81 7.00 -20.51
N ARG A 234 1.39 5.84 -20.20
CA ARG A 234 0.58 5.09 -21.17
C ARG A 234 -0.63 4.52 -20.46
N ILE A 235 -1.72 5.24 -20.63
CA ILE A 235 -3.05 4.68 -20.62
C ILE A 235 -3.25 4.08 -22.01
N VAL A 236 -3.44 2.82 -22.11
CA VAL A 236 -4.36 2.17 -23.04
C VAL A 236 -5.06 1.09 -22.25
#